data_3785f53d8ef425e53a2e5b3308d66705
#
_entry.id   3785f53d8ef425e53a2e5b3308d66705
#
_cell.length_a   1.000
_cell.length_b   1.000
_cell.length_c   1.000
_cell.angle_alpha   90.00
_cell.angle_beta   90.00
_cell.angle_gamma   90.00
#
_symmetry.space_group_name_H-M   'P 1'
#
loop_
_entity.id
_entity.type
_entity.pdbx_description
1 polymer ?
#
loop_
_entity_poly.entity_id
_entity_poly.type
_entity_poly.pdbx_seq_one_letter_code
_entity_poly.pdbx_strand_id
1 'polypeptide(L)'
;MRYPAGRKQQTRERIVRAAARRFRSRGSQGAAIGDLMRDLHLTHGGFYRHFDSKEDLLGEAFEQGLGEIHSRIVMAIESAPKGGEVKALIDAYLSIEHCDNPADGCPVAALATELARRPPRSKARLAFEQALSKGTRRMASYMPGVTQEEREKKIKLLMSGMSGTLNVARVITDEPRRRRFLDDARQFYLDAVSR
;
A
#
# COMPACT_ATOMS: atom_id res chain seq x y z
N MET A 1 20.06 -28.69 -16.50
CA MET A 1 20.15 -28.40 -15.06
C MET A 1 18.77 -27.98 -14.54
N ARG A 2 18.16 -28.77 -13.68
CA ARG A 2 16.85 -28.48 -13.09
C ARG A 2 17.10 -27.58 -11.87
N TYR A 3 16.72 -26.30 -11.96
CA TYR A 3 16.82 -25.36 -10.82
C TYR A 3 16.00 -25.89 -9.63
N PRO A 4 16.51 -25.87 -8.39
CA PRO A 4 15.72 -26.22 -7.21
C PRO A 4 14.46 -25.35 -7.14
N ALA A 5 13.30 -25.94 -6.87
CA ALA A 5 12.01 -25.25 -6.83
C ALA A 5 12.02 -24.00 -5.90
N GLY A 6 12.78 -24.04 -4.81
CA GLY A 6 12.93 -22.90 -3.89
C GLY A 6 13.61 -21.67 -4.50
N ARG A 7 14.55 -21.84 -5.46
CA ARG A 7 15.25 -20.71 -6.09
C ARG A 7 14.35 -19.95 -7.06
N LYS A 8 13.44 -20.64 -7.75
CA LYS A 8 12.45 -19.99 -8.62
C LYS A 8 11.52 -19.10 -7.81
N GLN A 9 11.02 -19.60 -6.68
CA GLN A 9 10.14 -18.85 -5.78
C GLN A 9 10.85 -17.64 -5.17
N GLN A 10 12.06 -17.80 -4.66
CA GLN A 10 12.86 -16.69 -4.13
C GLN A 10 13.10 -15.59 -5.17
N THR A 11 13.39 -15.95 -6.43
CA THR A 11 13.56 -14.98 -7.51
C THR A 11 12.26 -14.24 -7.79
N ARG A 12 11.13 -14.95 -7.82
CA ARG A 12 9.80 -14.37 -8.00
C ARG A 12 9.49 -13.33 -6.92
N GLU A 13 9.71 -13.67 -5.66
CA GLU A 13 9.50 -12.76 -4.52
C GLU A 13 10.40 -11.52 -4.57
N ARG A 14 11.65 -11.67 -5.02
CA ARG A 14 12.55 -10.52 -5.24
C ARG A 14 12.01 -9.58 -6.31
N ILE A 15 11.48 -10.13 -7.42
CA ILE A 15 10.88 -9.35 -8.49
C ILE A 15 9.64 -8.61 -7.97
N VAL A 16 8.74 -9.28 -7.25
CA VAL A 16 7.52 -8.67 -6.69
C VAL A 16 7.87 -7.53 -5.74
N ARG A 17 8.80 -7.73 -4.80
CA ARG A 17 9.22 -6.68 -3.85
C ARG A 17 9.83 -5.47 -4.55
N ALA A 18 10.71 -5.69 -5.50
CA ALA A 18 11.32 -4.59 -6.27
C ALA A 18 10.28 -3.84 -7.12
N ALA A 19 9.35 -4.58 -7.75
CA ALA A 19 8.24 -4.00 -8.50
C ALA A 19 7.30 -3.18 -7.61
N ALA A 20 6.96 -3.68 -6.42
CA ALA A 20 6.11 -2.99 -5.47
C ALA A 20 6.67 -1.61 -5.11
N ARG A 21 7.96 -1.51 -4.78
CA ARG A 21 8.64 -0.24 -4.50
C ARG A 21 8.66 0.68 -5.72
N ARG A 22 8.99 0.13 -6.89
CA ARG A 22 9.13 0.90 -8.13
C ARG A 22 7.78 1.44 -8.62
N PHE A 23 6.72 0.64 -8.55
CA PHE A 23 5.38 1.09 -8.93
C PHE A 23 4.85 2.18 -7.99
N ARG A 24 5.10 2.07 -6.68
CA ARG A 24 4.72 3.10 -5.71
C ARG A 24 5.46 4.43 -5.91
N SER A 25 6.71 4.40 -6.33
CA SER A 25 7.52 5.61 -6.51
C SER A 25 7.38 6.27 -7.89
N ARG A 26 7.08 5.50 -8.94
CA ARG A 26 7.11 5.97 -10.34
C ARG A 26 5.81 5.73 -11.13
N GLY A 27 4.80 5.15 -10.48
CA GLY A 27 3.63 4.62 -11.17
C GLY A 27 3.94 3.36 -11.99
N SER A 28 2.90 2.64 -12.41
CA SER A 28 3.11 1.42 -13.19
C SER A 28 3.62 1.72 -14.61
N GLN A 29 3.23 2.85 -15.18
CA GLN A 29 3.69 3.27 -16.52
C GLN A 29 5.17 3.64 -16.53
N GLY A 30 5.65 4.35 -15.51
CA GLY A 30 7.05 4.77 -15.37
C GLY A 30 8.04 3.65 -15.02
N ALA A 31 7.56 2.42 -14.79
CA ALA A 31 8.38 1.28 -14.39
C ALA A 31 8.50 0.25 -15.54
N ALA A 32 9.52 0.39 -16.38
CA ALA A 32 9.81 -0.58 -17.44
C ALA A 32 10.29 -1.92 -16.86
N ILE A 33 9.78 -3.04 -17.39
CA ILE A 33 10.19 -4.39 -16.97
C ILE A 33 11.68 -4.64 -17.21
N GLY A 34 12.20 -4.15 -18.34
CA GLY A 34 13.63 -4.29 -18.66
C GLY A 34 14.54 -3.67 -17.59
N ASP A 35 14.19 -2.47 -17.11
CA ASP A 35 14.93 -1.79 -16.05
C ASP A 35 14.80 -2.50 -14.72
N LEU A 36 13.62 -2.96 -14.37
CA LEU A 36 13.39 -3.75 -13.15
C LEU A 36 14.25 -5.02 -13.13
N MET A 37 14.26 -5.75 -14.23
CA MET A 37 15.05 -6.98 -14.33
C MET A 37 16.56 -6.72 -14.30
N ARG A 38 17.02 -5.66 -14.97
CA ARG A 38 18.43 -5.25 -14.96
C ARG A 38 18.91 -4.88 -13.55
N ASP A 39 18.13 -4.13 -12.78
CA ASP A 39 18.45 -3.76 -11.39
C ASP A 39 18.57 -4.98 -10.48
N LEU A 40 17.87 -6.06 -10.82
CA LEU A 40 17.94 -7.34 -10.11
C LEU A 40 19.04 -8.29 -10.64
N HIS A 41 19.83 -7.86 -11.61
CA HIS A 41 20.81 -8.68 -12.35
C HIS A 41 20.17 -9.90 -13.03
N LEU A 42 18.97 -9.70 -13.59
CA LEU A 42 18.21 -10.72 -14.32
C LEU A 42 18.01 -10.29 -15.79
N THR A 43 17.87 -11.26 -16.68
CA THR A 43 17.58 -10.98 -18.09
C THR A 43 16.11 -10.61 -18.29
N HIS A 44 15.82 -9.75 -19.29
CA HIS A 44 14.44 -9.39 -19.64
C HIS A 44 13.60 -10.66 -19.94
N GLY A 45 14.13 -11.61 -20.70
CA GLY A 45 13.43 -12.86 -21.00
C GLY A 45 13.15 -13.74 -19.77
N GLY A 46 13.94 -13.55 -18.69
CA GLY A 46 13.72 -14.22 -17.41
C GLY A 46 12.40 -13.81 -16.74
N PHE A 47 11.89 -12.62 -17.04
CA PHE A 47 10.60 -12.14 -16.51
C PHE A 47 9.46 -13.11 -16.85
N TYR A 48 9.35 -13.51 -18.11
CA TYR A 48 8.26 -14.36 -18.62
C TYR A 48 8.28 -15.81 -18.09
N ARG A 49 9.33 -16.20 -17.34
CA ARG A 49 9.35 -17.45 -16.57
C ARG A 49 8.59 -17.37 -15.25
N HIS A 50 8.26 -16.14 -14.82
CA HIS A 50 7.63 -15.85 -13.52
C HIS A 50 6.27 -15.20 -13.65
N PHE A 51 6.04 -14.38 -14.69
CA PHE A 51 4.82 -13.59 -14.89
C PHE A 51 4.42 -13.64 -16.36
N ASP A 52 3.14 -13.78 -16.63
CA ASP A 52 2.60 -13.77 -18.00
C ASP A 52 2.56 -12.35 -18.58
N SER A 53 2.41 -11.35 -17.70
CA SER A 53 2.32 -9.95 -18.10
C SER A 53 2.78 -9.00 -16.99
N LYS A 54 3.04 -7.73 -17.36
CA LYS A 54 3.26 -6.64 -16.41
C LYS A 54 2.03 -6.42 -15.51
N GLU A 55 0.85 -6.71 -16.00
CA GLU A 55 -0.40 -6.56 -15.27
C GLU A 55 -0.52 -7.61 -14.14
N ASP A 56 -0.08 -8.85 -14.39
CA ASP A 56 -0.01 -9.89 -13.36
C ASP A 56 0.97 -9.46 -12.25
N LEU A 57 2.15 -8.98 -12.64
CA LEU A 57 3.13 -8.46 -11.68
C LEU A 57 2.56 -7.26 -10.88
N LEU A 58 1.80 -6.37 -11.53
CA LEU A 58 1.22 -5.20 -10.85
C LEU A 58 0.24 -5.61 -9.74
N GLY A 59 -0.59 -6.61 -9.99
CA GLY A 59 -1.52 -7.15 -8.98
C GLY A 59 -0.79 -7.69 -7.76
N GLU A 60 0.24 -8.53 -7.97
CA GLU A 60 1.03 -9.09 -6.87
C GLU A 60 1.87 -8.04 -6.14
N ALA A 61 2.46 -7.10 -6.87
CA ALA A 61 3.20 -5.99 -6.30
C ALA A 61 2.31 -5.08 -5.44
N PHE A 62 1.04 -4.90 -5.83
CA PHE A 62 0.06 -4.19 -5.04
C PHE A 62 -0.25 -4.94 -3.73
N GLU A 63 -0.53 -6.24 -3.79
CA GLU A 63 -0.79 -7.06 -2.59
C GLU A 63 0.42 -7.05 -1.65
N GLN A 64 1.63 -7.19 -2.18
CA GLN A 64 2.88 -7.11 -1.42
C GLN A 64 3.01 -5.76 -0.69
N GLY A 65 2.84 -4.65 -1.42
CA GLY A 65 2.95 -3.30 -0.83
C GLY A 65 1.86 -3.03 0.22
N LEU A 66 0.65 -3.54 0.02
CA LEU A 66 -0.43 -3.43 0.99
C LEU A 66 -0.11 -4.24 2.26
N GLY A 67 0.46 -5.43 2.12
CA GLY A 67 0.94 -6.24 3.24
C GLY A 67 2.03 -5.54 4.06
N GLU A 68 2.98 -4.89 3.39
CA GLU A 68 4.08 -4.15 4.02
C GLU A 68 3.57 -2.98 4.87
N ILE A 69 2.68 -2.15 4.32
CA ILE A 69 2.12 -1.01 5.08
C ILE A 69 1.23 -1.49 6.24
N HIS A 70 0.42 -2.53 6.04
CA HIS A 70 -0.39 -3.11 7.10
C HIS A 70 0.47 -3.66 8.24
N SER A 71 1.58 -4.33 7.94
CA SER A 71 2.48 -4.85 8.98
C SER A 71 3.10 -3.73 9.82
N ARG A 72 3.49 -2.61 9.20
CA ARG A 72 3.99 -1.43 9.94
C ARG A 72 2.93 -0.81 10.83
N ILE A 73 1.70 -0.67 10.32
CA ILE A 73 0.58 -0.14 11.09
C ILE A 73 0.27 -1.07 12.28
N VAL A 74 0.23 -2.39 12.06
CA VAL A 74 -0.02 -3.37 13.12
C VAL A 74 1.06 -3.28 14.21
N MET A 75 2.34 -3.18 13.85
CA MET A 75 3.41 -2.98 14.83
C MET A 75 3.21 -1.71 15.67
N ALA A 76 2.77 -0.61 15.05
CA ALA A 76 2.46 0.62 15.78
C ALA A 76 1.27 0.44 16.74
N ILE A 77 0.22 -0.23 16.29
CA ILE A 77 -0.96 -0.56 17.10
C ILE A 77 -0.59 -1.42 18.31
N GLU A 78 0.17 -2.50 18.08
CA GLU A 78 0.59 -3.45 19.12
C GLU A 78 1.53 -2.82 20.16
N SER A 79 2.23 -1.74 19.79
CA SER A 79 3.09 -0.97 20.69
C SER A 79 2.34 0.14 21.44
N ALA A 80 1.07 0.39 21.09
CA ALA A 80 0.28 1.45 21.69
C ALA A 80 -0.29 1.03 23.06
N PRO A 81 -0.52 1.98 23.97
CA PRO A 81 -1.27 1.70 25.18
C PRO A 81 -2.71 1.30 24.85
N LYS A 82 -3.32 0.51 25.74
CA LYS A 82 -4.73 0.09 25.59
C LYS A 82 -5.64 1.30 25.39
N GLY A 83 -6.48 1.26 24.35
CA GLY A 83 -7.34 2.37 23.93
C GLY A 83 -6.66 3.39 23.02
N GLY A 84 -5.37 3.24 22.73
CA GLY A 84 -4.59 4.09 21.81
C GLY A 84 -4.46 3.51 20.39
N GLU A 85 -5.07 2.38 20.10
CA GLU A 85 -4.87 1.59 18.86
C GLU A 85 -5.21 2.38 17.60
N VAL A 86 -6.37 3.05 17.59
CA VAL A 86 -6.82 3.87 16.46
C VAL A 86 -5.92 5.09 16.25
N LYS A 87 -5.50 5.73 17.35
CA LYS A 87 -4.57 6.85 17.28
C LYS A 87 -3.22 6.40 16.69
N ALA A 88 -2.69 5.28 17.14
CA ALA A 88 -1.44 4.72 16.63
C ALA A 88 -1.52 4.38 15.13
N LEU A 89 -2.65 3.84 14.66
CA LEU A 89 -2.92 3.61 13.25
C LEU A 89 -2.86 4.91 12.45
N ILE A 90 -3.57 5.94 12.90
CA ILE A 90 -3.65 7.23 12.21
C ILE A 90 -2.28 7.90 12.19
N ASP A 91 -1.57 7.93 13.32
CA ASP A 91 -0.24 8.55 13.46
C ASP A 91 0.79 7.84 12.56
N ALA A 92 0.81 6.51 12.54
CA ALA A 92 1.71 5.74 11.69
C ALA A 92 1.42 5.97 10.20
N TYR A 93 0.16 6.06 9.82
CA TYR A 93 -0.21 6.26 8.42
C TYR A 93 0.04 7.69 7.94
N LEU A 94 -0.31 8.71 8.72
CA LEU A 94 -0.15 10.13 8.39
C LEU A 94 1.18 10.69 8.93
N SER A 95 2.22 9.86 9.07
CA SER A 95 3.55 10.31 9.47
C SER A 95 4.29 11.03 8.35
N ILE A 96 5.22 11.92 8.72
CA ILE A 96 6.09 12.60 7.75
C ILE A 96 6.99 11.58 7.03
N GLU A 97 7.43 10.55 7.72
CA GLU A 97 8.20 9.46 7.15
C GLU A 97 7.45 8.73 6.02
N HIS A 98 6.17 8.41 6.24
CA HIS A 98 5.33 7.80 5.20
C HIS A 98 5.08 8.77 4.03
N CYS A 99 4.96 10.07 4.31
CA CYS A 99 4.81 11.10 3.30
C CYS A 99 6.03 11.17 2.38
N ASP A 100 7.24 11.18 2.96
CA ASP A 100 8.51 11.39 2.26
C ASP A 100 9.05 10.13 1.56
N ASN A 101 8.53 8.95 1.91
CA ASN A 101 8.98 7.67 1.35
C ASN A 101 7.88 6.94 0.55
N PRO A 102 7.49 7.45 -0.62
CA PRO A 102 6.42 6.83 -1.42
C PRO A 102 6.74 5.40 -1.86
N ALA A 103 8.02 5.05 -2.06
CA ALA A 103 8.44 3.70 -2.44
C ALA A 103 8.06 2.64 -1.39
N ASP A 104 8.05 3.00 -0.12
CA ASP A 104 7.67 2.14 1.00
C ASP A 104 6.25 2.46 1.53
N GLY A 105 5.56 3.40 0.88
CA GLY A 105 4.25 3.88 1.27
C GLY A 105 3.07 3.00 0.85
N CYS A 106 1.87 3.53 1.08
CA CYS A 106 0.62 2.87 0.73
C CYS A 106 0.43 2.76 -0.78
N PRO A 107 0.23 1.55 -1.35
CA PRO A 107 -0.01 1.39 -2.78
C PRO A 107 -1.38 1.95 -3.22
N VAL A 108 -2.36 2.09 -2.31
CA VAL A 108 -3.63 2.76 -2.62
C VAL A 108 -3.39 4.21 -2.97
N ALA A 109 -2.64 4.94 -2.12
CA ALA A 109 -2.29 6.33 -2.38
C ALA A 109 -1.51 6.51 -3.70
N ALA A 110 -0.63 5.55 -4.04
CA ALA A 110 0.21 5.66 -5.22
C ALA A 110 -0.48 5.25 -6.53
N LEU A 111 -1.38 4.24 -6.50
CA LEU A 111 -1.80 3.53 -7.71
C LEU A 111 -3.31 3.55 -7.97
N ALA A 112 -4.15 3.96 -7.00
CA ALA A 112 -5.60 3.89 -7.16
C ALA A 112 -6.13 4.68 -8.36
N THR A 113 -5.62 5.89 -8.58
CA THR A 113 -6.03 6.75 -9.72
C THR A 113 -5.62 6.17 -11.07
N GLU A 114 -4.47 5.50 -11.13
CA GLU A 114 -4.02 4.82 -12.34
C GLU A 114 -4.86 3.58 -12.62
N LEU A 115 -5.13 2.78 -11.59
CA LEU A 115 -5.95 1.58 -11.70
C LEU A 115 -7.41 1.90 -12.06
N ALA A 116 -7.95 3.02 -11.57
CA ALA A 116 -9.30 3.48 -11.91
C ALA A 116 -9.49 3.77 -13.41
N ARG A 117 -8.40 4.10 -14.13
CA ARG A 117 -8.42 4.34 -15.59
C ARG A 117 -8.30 3.07 -16.43
N ARG A 118 -8.03 1.92 -15.82
CA ARG A 118 -7.95 0.63 -16.53
C ARG A 118 -9.35 0.05 -16.77
N PRO A 119 -9.50 -0.86 -17.73
CA PRO A 119 -10.77 -1.57 -17.93
C PRO A 119 -11.30 -2.20 -16.63
N PRO A 120 -12.62 -2.15 -16.36
CA PRO A 120 -13.21 -2.63 -15.09
C PRO A 120 -12.85 -4.07 -14.72
N ARG A 121 -12.66 -4.95 -15.72
CA ARG A 121 -12.31 -6.37 -15.51
C ARG A 121 -10.84 -6.68 -15.75
N SER A 122 -9.96 -5.67 -15.75
CA SER A 122 -8.53 -5.94 -15.87
C SER A 122 -8.02 -6.72 -14.66
N LYS A 123 -7.04 -7.60 -14.88
CA LYS A 123 -6.45 -8.44 -13.81
C LYS A 123 -5.95 -7.61 -12.65
N ALA A 124 -5.29 -6.48 -12.95
CA ALA A 124 -4.77 -5.58 -11.92
C ALA A 124 -5.88 -4.95 -11.07
N ARG A 125 -7.03 -4.55 -11.66
CA ARG A 125 -8.16 -4.03 -10.86
C ARG A 125 -8.77 -5.09 -9.97
N LEU A 126 -8.99 -6.30 -10.50
CA LEU A 126 -9.54 -7.40 -9.72
C LEU A 126 -8.61 -7.78 -8.55
N ALA A 127 -7.30 -7.86 -8.79
CA ALA A 127 -6.31 -8.12 -7.75
C ALA A 127 -6.31 -7.00 -6.69
N PHE A 128 -6.42 -5.73 -7.11
CA PHE A 128 -6.55 -4.58 -6.21
C PHE A 128 -7.80 -4.69 -5.31
N GLU A 129 -8.96 -4.97 -5.88
CA GLU A 129 -10.22 -5.12 -5.14
C GLU A 129 -10.15 -6.27 -4.11
N GLN A 130 -9.57 -7.40 -4.50
CA GLN A 130 -9.36 -8.54 -3.61
C GLN A 130 -8.41 -8.21 -2.46
N ALA A 131 -7.27 -7.57 -2.76
CA ALA A 131 -6.29 -7.18 -1.75
C ALA A 131 -6.85 -6.14 -0.78
N LEU A 132 -7.62 -5.15 -1.27
CA LEU A 132 -8.32 -4.17 -0.42
C LEU A 132 -9.33 -4.85 0.48
N SER A 133 -10.17 -5.75 -0.04
CA SER A 133 -11.17 -6.46 0.75
C SER A 133 -10.52 -7.29 1.87
N LYS A 134 -9.46 -8.03 1.54
CA LYS A 134 -8.66 -8.82 2.51
C LYS A 134 -8.02 -7.91 3.57
N GLY A 135 -7.42 -6.80 3.15
CA GLY A 135 -6.80 -5.82 4.04
C GLY A 135 -7.81 -5.15 4.97
N THR A 136 -8.97 -4.73 4.44
CA THR A 136 -10.05 -4.14 5.21
C THR A 136 -10.52 -5.08 6.32
N ARG A 137 -10.80 -6.35 6.01
CA ARG A 137 -11.20 -7.36 7.00
C ARG A 137 -10.16 -7.55 8.09
N ARG A 138 -8.88 -7.63 7.73
CA ARG A 138 -7.78 -7.78 8.68
C ARG A 138 -7.67 -6.57 9.63
N MET A 139 -7.82 -5.36 9.12
CA MET A 139 -7.67 -4.13 9.89
C MET A 139 -8.93 -3.75 10.70
N ALA A 140 -10.08 -4.31 10.36
CA ALA A 140 -11.35 -4.03 11.03
C ALA A 140 -11.35 -4.39 12.52
N SER A 141 -10.55 -5.39 12.94
CA SER A 141 -10.45 -5.80 14.36
C SER A 141 -9.90 -4.69 15.27
N TYR A 142 -9.17 -3.72 14.73
CA TYR A 142 -8.63 -2.58 15.46
C TYR A 142 -9.57 -1.36 15.51
N MET A 143 -10.73 -1.45 14.86
CA MET A 143 -11.68 -0.34 14.80
C MET A 143 -12.78 -0.47 15.86
N PRO A 144 -13.24 0.66 16.46
CA PRO A 144 -14.39 0.65 17.34
C PRO A 144 -15.67 0.35 16.53
N GLY A 145 -16.55 -0.43 17.11
CA GLY A 145 -17.85 -0.80 16.51
C GLY A 145 -18.38 -2.10 17.08
N VAL A 146 -19.70 -2.24 17.11
CA VAL A 146 -20.38 -3.41 17.66
C VAL A 146 -20.32 -4.57 16.66
N THR A 147 -20.58 -4.30 15.38
CA THR A 147 -20.59 -5.32 14.33
C THR A 147 -19.31 -5.32 13.50
N GLN A 148 -19.02 -6.43 12.86
CA GLN A 148 -17.93 -6.54 11.90
C GLN A 148 -18.12 -5.56 10.72
N GLU A 149 -19.35 -5.41 10.24
CA GLU A 149 -19.70 -4.53 9.14
C GLU A 149 -19.42 -3.05 9.48
N GLU A 150 -19.78 -2.60 10.68
CA GLU A 150 -19.46 -1.24 11.14
C GLU A 150 -17.96 -0.99 11.18
N ARG A 151 -17.19 -1.93 11.72
CA ARG A 151 -15.73 -1.83 11.76
C ARG A 151 -15.10 -1.81 10.37
N GLU A 152 -15.57 -2.66 9.46
CA GLU A 152 -15.12 -2.66 8.06
C GLU A 152 -15.48 -1.36 7.34
N LYS A 153 -16.66 -0.81 7.57
CA LYS A 153 -17.06 0.49 7.02
C LYS A 153 -16.15 1.61 7.52
N LYS A 154 -15.91 1.67 8.84
CA LYS A 154 -15.06 2.70 9.45
C LYS A 154 -13.63 2.63 8.91
N ILE A 155 -12.98 1.46 8.92
CA ILE A 155 -11.60 1.34 8.42
C ILE A 155 -11.51 1.64 6.93
N LYS A 156 -12.47 1.22 6.12
CA LYS A 156 -12.49 1.50 4.69
C LYS A 156 -12.54 2.99 4.41
N LEU A 157 -13.43 3.73 5.07
CA LEU A 157 -13.56 5.18 4.90
C LEU A 157 -12.34 5.92 5.45
N LEU A 158 -11.84 5.52 6.63
CA LEU A 158 -10.65 6.09 7.23
C LEU A 158 -9.42 5.95 6.30
N MET A 159 -9.14 4.74 5.85
CA MET A 159 -7.99 4.50 4.95
C MET A 159 -8.12 5.23 3.61
N SER A 160 -9.33 5.34 3.06
CA SER A 160 -9.57 6.08 1.82
C SER A 160 -9.32 7.58 2.01
N GLY A 161 -9.82 8.17 3.08
CA GLY A 161 -9.60 9.58 3.40
C GLY A 161 -8.14 9.88 3.67
N MET A 162 -7.47 9.08 4.51
CA MET A 162 -6.04 9.25 4.80
C MET A 162 -5.16 9.09 3.55
N SER A 163 -5.53 8.21 2.59
CA SER A 163 -4.81 8.09 1.32
C SER A 163 -4.87 9.37 0.49
N GLY A 164 -6.03 10.03 0.46
CA GLY A 164 -6.19 11.33 -0.19
C GLY A 164 -5.39 12.42 0.50
N THR A 165 -5.46 12.48 1.83
CA THR A 165 -4.68 13.42 2.66
C THR A 165 -3.17 13.28 2.41
N LEU A 166 -2.66 12.04 2.39
CA LEU A 166 -1.25 11.75 2.15
C LEU A 166 -0.80 12.26 0.76
N ASN A 167 -1.64 12.10 -0.27
CA ASN A 167 -1.35 12.60 -1.61
C ASN A 167 -1.29 14.13 -1.66
N VAL A 168 -2.21 14.82 -0.98
CA VAL A 168 -2.18 16.29 -0.87
C VAL A 168 -0.94 16.75 -0.10
N ALA A 169 -0.61 16.10 1.03
CA ALA A 169 0.57 16.41 1.82
C ALA A 169 1.87 16.33 1.00
N ARG A 170 1.99 15.34 0.12
CA ARG A 170 3.17 15.17 -0.77
C ARG A 170 3.37 16.31 -1.77
N VAL A 171 2.32 17.07 -2.08
CA VAL A 171 2.41 18.23 -2.99
C VAL A 171 2.83 19.49 -2.25
N ILE A 172 2.67 19.54 -0.92
CA ILE A 172 3.07 20.69 -0.10
C ILE A 172 4.60 20.69 0.04
N THR A 173 5.28 21.66 -0.56
CA THR A 173 6.74 21.77 -0.57
C THR A 173 7.31 22.36 0.72
N ASP A 174 6.57 23.26 1.38
CA ASP A 174 6.94 23.84 2.68
C ASP A 174 6.76 22.81 3.79
N GLU A 175 7.85 22.36 4.40
CA GLU A 175 7.81 21.28 5.39
C GLU A 175 7.04 21.65 6.67
N PRO A 176 7.21 22.83 7.30
CA PRO A 176 6.39 23.23 8.45
C PRO A 176 4.88 23.24 8.15
N ARG A 177 4.49 23.72 6.96
CA ARG A 177 3.09 23.71 6.52
C ARG A 177 2.57 22.29 6.28
N ARG A 178 3.39 21.43 5.70
CA ARG A 178 3.06 20.01 5.48
C ARG A 178 2.85 19.28 6.81
N ARG A 179 3.72 19.51 7.81
CA ARG A 179 3.57 18.94 9.16
C ARG A 179 2.26 19.38 9.81
N ARG A 180 1.97 20.67 9.82
CA ARG A 180 0.69 21.19 10.35
C ARG A 180 -0.51 20.56 9.65
N PHE A 181 -0.48 20.44 8.32
CA PHE A 181 -1.56 19.80 7.56
C PHE A 181 -1.78 18.33 7.96
N LEU A 182 -0.71 17.58 8.18
CA LEU A 182 -0.79 16.20 8.66
C LEU A 182 -1.30 16.13 10.11
N ASP A 183 -0.88 17.06 10.98
CA ASP A 183 -1.35 17.13 12.37
C ASP A 183 -2.85 17.41 12.44
N ASP A 184 -3.33 18.41 11.70
CA ASP A 184 -4.75 18.75 11.61
C ASP A 184 -5.57 17.57 11.09
N ALA A 185 -5.06 16.88 10.07
CA ALA A 185 -5.72 15.72 9.52
C ALA A 185 -5.78 14.56 10.50
N ARG A 186 -4.72 14.30 11.28
CA ARG A 186 -4.70 13.26 12.32
C ARG A 186 -5.79 13.51 13.36
N GLN A 187 -5.88 14.75 13.84
CA GLN A 187 -6.91 15.12 14.81
C GLN A 187 -8.32 14.96 14.24
N PHE A 188 -8.54 15.44 13.01
CA PHE A 188 -9.84 15.31 12.33
C PHE A 188 -10.30 13.84 12.21
N TYR A 189 -9.40 12.93 11.77
CA TYR A 189 -9.76 11.52 11.63
C TYR A 189 -9.97 10.84 12.97
N LEU A 190 -9.19 11.20 13.99
CA LEU A 190 -9.37 10.66 15.34
C LEU A 190 -10.75 11.02 15.90
N ASP A 191 -11.16 12.27 15.77
CA ASP A 191 -12.47 12.75 16.21
C ASP A 191 -13.62 12.09 15.42
N ALA A 192 -13.43 11.91 14.11
CA ALA A 192 -14.43 11.30 13.23
C ALA A 192 -14.70 9.81 13.54
N VAL A 193 -13.67 9.08 13.98
CA VAL A 193 -13.79 7.64 14.28
C VAL A 193 -14.28 7.40 15.70
N SER A 194 -14.05 8.35 16.62
CA SER A 194 -14.48 8.25 18.03
C SER A 194 -15.97 8.49 18.25
N ARG A 195 -16.66 9.01 17.23
CA ARG A 195 -18.12 9.18 17.19
C ARG A 195 -18.79 7.92 16.63
#